data_37e4a1b5f0aa9b68475e55d5f5a377e4
#
_entry.id   37e4a1b5f0aa9b68475e55d5f5a377e4
#
_cell.length_a   1.000
_cell.length_b   1.000
_cell.length_c   1.000
_cell.angle_alpha   90.00
_cell.angle_beta   90.00
_cell.angle_gamma   90.00
#
_symmetry.space_group_name_H-M   'P 1'
#
loop_
_entity.id
_entity.type
_entity.pdbx_description
1 polymer ?
#
loop_
_entity_poly.entity_id
_entity_poly.type
_entity_poly.pdbx_seq_one_letter_code
_entity_poly.pdbx_strand_id
1 'polypeptide(L)'
;MKQLPLDATIVLVHAAWADASSWSAVIGPLLKEGIKVIAAQIPMTSLSDDVAALKVTLERAGTGPILLVSHSYSGAVITGLASDDRIRGLAYVAAMPPDQGETVGDLFFREPPHEKAPHLEPDSHGLLWMSEEGMMNAVAHRATAEQNAIRTAAQRPIAMKCLSEAIQTPAWKTKPSWYLLAEDDRMFSPKTQRFVAERMGAQVRTYDVDHAPQISSPATVVEFVLEAASALLSRTKNQIENKENHMTTYQHATIEGHKIFYREAGSTTNPTIVLLHGFPSSSHMFRELIPQLASHFHVIAPDYLGFGYSDAPAATEFQYNFDNITALIEELLFTTLGLKKFSIYVQDYGAPVGFRIASRHPEAIEGLVVQNGNAYMEGISPAFEPLQALWANRNEETEKAPRTMLTKQTTILQYTHGAKNVAAVSPDSYTFDQALLDRPGNDAIQLELLYNYTSNVALYDAWHEYFRMHQPRTLIVWGQNDPFFIVPGAQAFLRDLPKAELHLIDGGHFLLEEHSEFVAGKIIGFLGKEHNTVGK
;
A
#
# COMPACT_ATOMS: atom_id res chain seq x y z
N MET A 1 23.04 10.46 15.24
CA MET A 1 22.47 10.23 13.91
C MET A 1 21.44 9.11 14.03
N LYS A 2 20.26 9.21 13.39
CA LYS A 2 19.28 8.11 13.37
C LYS A 2 19.86 6.98 12.53
N GLN A 3 19.80 5.76 13.03
CA GLN A 3 20.31 4.57 12.37
C GLN A 3 19.55 4.32 11.06
N LEU A 4 20.28 4.20 9.94
CA LEU A 4 19.71 3.94 8.60
C LEU A 4 19.15 2.50 8.50
N PRO A 5 18.06 2.18 7.75
CA PRO A 5 17.60 0.81 7.60
C PRO A 5 18.69 -0.06 6.99
N LEU A 6 18.81 -1.27 7.50
CA LEU A 6 19.79 -2.28 7.08
C LEU A 6 19.68 -2.70 5.59
N ASP A 7 18.58 -2.37 4.92
CA ASP A 7 18.27 -2.74 3.53
C ASP A 7 18.37 -1.58 2.52
N ALA A 8 18.61 -0.34 2.98
CA ALA A 8 18.77 0.80 2.08
C ALA A 8 20.13 0.73 1.35
N THR A 9 20.11 1.03 0.05
CA THR A 9 21.30 1.02 -0.79
C THR A 9 21.56 2.41 -1.37
N ILE A 10 22.80 2.90 -1.27
CA ILE A 10 23.26 4.08 -2.01
C ILE A 10 24.00 3.59 -3.25
N VAL A 11 23.56 4.09 -4.42
CA VAL A 11 24.21 3.79 -5.70
C VAL A 11 24.89 5.07 -6.20
N LEU A 12 26.22 5.05 -6.29
CA LEU A 12 27.06 6.15 -6.73
C LEU A 12 27.38 6.00 -8.22
N VAL A 13 27.14 7.03 -9.01
CA VAL A 13 27.36 7.00 -10.47
C VAL A 13 28.41 8.04 -10.86
N HIS A 14 29.47 7.61 -11.53
CA HIS A 14 30.62 8.45 -11.88
C HIS A 14 30.35 9.40 -13.06
N ALA A 15 31.14 10.46 -13.15
CA ALA A 15 31.11 11.46 -14.21
C ALA A 15 31.81 11.01 -15.50
N ALA A 16 31.78 11.89 -16.52
CA ALA A 16 32.67 11.81 -17.67
C ALA A 16 34.15 11.78 -17.22
N TRP A 17 34.99 11.19 -18.02
CA TRP A 17 36.45 11.04 -17.78
C TRP A 17 36.81 10.34 -16.46
N ALA A 18 35.90 9.56 -15.89
CA ALA A 18 36.07 8.87 -14.64
C ALA A 18 35.55 7.44 -14.72
N ASP A 19 35.70 6.71 -13.62
CA ASP A 19 35.08 5.43 -13.36
C ASP A 19 34.57 5.36 -11.89
N ALA A 20 34.06 4.22 -11.47
CA ALA A 20 33.54 4.04 -10.11
C ALA A 20 34.58 4.30 -9.01
N SER A 21 35.89 4.19 -9.29
CA SER A 21 36.94 4.46 -8.32
C SER A 21 37.03 5.93 -7.91
N SER A 22 36.45 6.83 -8.71
CA SER A 22 36.33 8.27 -8.35
C SER A 22 35.57 8.52 -7.05
N TRP A 23 34.81 7.56 -6.58
CA TRP A 23 34.06 7.60 -5.32
C TRP A 23 34.78 6.96 -4.14
N SER A 24 36.02 6.44 -4.30
CA SER A 24 36.74 5.66 -3.27
C SER A 24 36.81 6.36 -1.92
N ALA A 25 37.05 7.68 -1.90
CA ALA A 25 37.13 8.46 -0.68
C ALA A 25 35.77 8.67 0.02
N VAL A 26 34.66 8.50 -0.72
CA VAL A 26 33.27 8.62 -0.21
C VAL A 26 32.73 7.26 0.24
N ILE A 27 33.07 6.17 -0.47
CA ILE A 27 32.57 4.81 -0.20
C ILE A 27 32.94 4.37 1.22
N GLY A 28 34.22 4.51 1.61
CA GLY A 28 34.70 4.03 2.91
C GLY A 28 33.95 4.62 4.11
N PRO A 29 33.80 5.95 4.20
CA PRO A 29 32.98 6.57 5.23
C PRO A 29 31.52 6.11 5.24
N LEU A 30 30.86 5.99 4.08
CA LEU A 30 29.46 5.53 4.02
C LEU A 30 29.30 4.08 4.49
N LEU A 31 30.25 3.19 4.17
CA LEU A 31 30.26 1.81 4.65
C LEU A 31 30.43 1.73 6.18
N LYS A 32 31.21 2.67 6.81
CA LYS A 32 31.35 2.75 8.26
C LYS A 32 30.05 3.11 8.98
N GLU A 33 29.14 3.80 8.30
CA GLU A 33 27.78 4.09 8.82
C GLU A 33 26.83 2.89 8.68
N GLY A 34 27.33 1.73 8.20
CA GLY A 34 26.52 0.51 8.02
C GLY A 34 25.65 0.51 6.77
N ILE A 35 25.88 1.41 5.83
CA ILE A 35 25.07 1.57 4.63
C ILE A 35 25.61 0.65 3.52
N LYS A 36 24.70 -0.03 2.80
CA LYS A 36 25.06 -0.74 1.56
C LYS A 36 25.38 0.27 0.45
N VAL A 37 26.59 0.21 -0.11
CA VAL A 37 27.02 1.11 -1.17
C VAL A 37 27.39 0.31 -2.42
N ILE A 38 26.93 0.76 -3.57
CA ILE A 38 27.31 0.23 -4.90
C ILE A 38 27.83 1.40 -5.74
N ALA A 39 29.04 1.30 -6.27
CA ALA A 39 29.55 2.24 -7.25
C ALA A 39 29.32 1.63 -8.65
N ALA A 40 28.47 2.29 -9.44
CA ALA A 40 28.09 1.84 -10.78
C ALA A 40 29.17 2.20 -11.80
N GLN A 41 29.40 1.29 -12.74
CA GLN A 41 30.20 1.52 -13.95
C GLN A 41 29.26 1.77 -15.12
N ILE A 42 29.43 2.90 -15.81
CA ILE A 42 28.68 3.23 -17.03
C ILE A 42 29.64 3.27 -18.23
N PRO A 43 29.23 2.84 -19.42
CA PRO A 43 30.14 2.71 -20.59
C PRO A 43 30.54 4.04 -21.21
N MET A 44 29.75 5.10 -21.09
CA MET A 44 29.94 6.44 -21.70
C MET A 44 29.97 6.40 -23.25
N THR A 45 29.17 5.50 -23.85
CA THR A 45 29.00 5.34 -25.29
C THR A 45 27.78 6.07 -25.85
N SER A 46 26.71 6.13 -25.07
CA SER A 46 25.50 6.93 -25.27
C SER A 46 24.76 7.09 -23.96
N LEU A 47 23.89 8.11 -23.84
CA LEU A 47 23.08 8.27 -22.65
C LEU A 47 22.14 7.07 -22.44
N SER A 48 21.59 6.53 -23.53
CA SER A 48 20.72 5.34 -23.49
C SER A 48 21.47 4.08 -23.02
N ASP A 49 22.72 3.86 -23.46
CA ASP A 49 23.54 2.74 -23.00
C ASP A 49 23.92 2.89 -21.52
N ASP A 50 24.22 4.10 -21.08
CA ASP A 50 24.58 4.39 -19.70
C ASP A 50 23.40 4.18 -18.73
N VAL A 51 22.20 4.59 -19.14
CA VAL A 51 20.95 4.29 -18.40
C VAL A 51 20.69 2.79 -18.35
N ALA A 52 20.91 2.06 -19.44
CA ALA A 52 20.75 0.61 -19.49
C ALA A 52 21.76 -0.11 -18.57
N ALA A 53 23.03 0.31 -18.59
CA ALA A 53 24.08 -0.23 -17.70
C ALA A 53 23.78 0.03 -16.21
N LEU A 54 23.24 1.21 -15.89
CA LEU A 54 22.82 1.53 -14.54
C LEU A 54 21.65 0.65 -14.09
N LYS A 55 20.65 0.37 -14.95
CA LYS A 55 19.56 -0.58 -14.66
C LYS A 55 20.08 -1.95 -14.25
N VAL A 56 21.04 -2.50 -15.01
CA VAL A 56 21.67 -3.79 -14.66
C VAL A 56 22.38 -3.72 -13.29
N THR A 57 23.03 -2.60 -13.02
CA THR A 57 23.67 -2.41 -11.71
C THR A 57 22.65 -2.40 -10.55
N LEU A 58 21.45 -1.84 -10.78
CA LEU A 58 20.39 -1.79 -9.77
C LEU A 58 19.83 -3.17 -9.41
N GLU A 59 19.96 -4.19 -10.24
CA GLU A 59 19.58 -5.57 -9.92
C GLU A 59 20.38 -6.10 -8.70
N ARG A 60 21.61 -5.62 -8.51
CA ARG A 60 22.46 -5.97 -7.36
C ARG A 60 22.06 -5.26 -6.06
N ALA A 61 21.24 -4.23 -6.14
CA ALA A 61 20.82 -3.46 -4.97
C ALA A 61 19.82 -4.23 -4.08
N GLY A 62 19.20 -5.29 -4.61
CA GLY A 62 18.15 -6.04 -3.91
C GLY A 62 16.79 -5.34 -4.01
N THR A 63 15.89 -5.62 -3.07
CA THR A 63 14.50 -5.11 -3.08
C THR A 63 14.30 -3.86 -2.22
N GLY A 64 15.30 -3.46 -1.44
CA GLY A 64 15.23 -2.30 -0.53
C GLY A 64 15.24 -0.95 -1.24
N PRO A 65 15.01 0.14 -0.50
CA PRO A 65 14.98 1.49 -1.05
C PRO A 65 16.38 1.94 -1.53
N ILE A 66 16.40 2.68 -2.63
CA ILE A 66 17.62 3.13 -3.30
C ILE A 66 17.69 4.65 -3.30
N LEU A 67 18.83 5.21 -2.90
CA LEU A 67 19.25 6.58 -3.19
C LEU A 67 20.26 6.53 -4.34
N LEU A 68 19.93 7.18 -5.47
CA LEU A 68 20.89 7.39 -6.56
C LEU A 68 21.69 8.67 -6.31
N VAL A 69 23.01 8.59 -6.39
CA VAL A 69 23.91 9.74 -6.28
C VAL A 69 24.74 9.85 -7.56
N SER A 70 24.67 11.00 -8.19
CA SER A 70 25.36 11.28 -9.44
C SER A 70 26.37 12.41 -9.30
N HIS A 71 27.39 12.38 -10.16
CA HIS A 71 28.30 13.50 -10.33
C HIS A 71 28.33 13.94 -11.79
N SER A 72 28.22 15.25 -12.03
CA SER A 72 28.40 15.88 -13.35
C SER A 72 27.49 15.23 -14.44
N TYR A 73 28.06 14.71 -15.53
CA TYR A 73 27.34 14.02 -16.63
C TYR A 73 26.32 12.99 -16.15
N SER A 74 26.69 12.18 -15.16
CA SER A 74 25.77 11.11 -14.70
C SER A 74 24.49 11.64 -14.05
N GLY A 75 24.36 12.95 -13.83
CA GLY A 75 23.09 13.58 -13.53
C GLY A 75 22.01 13.27 -14.57
N ALA A 76 22.36 13.29 -15.85
CA ALA A 76 21.45 12.88 -16.92
C ALA A 76 21.11 11.38 -16.86
N VAL A 77 22.10 10.53 -16.52
CA VAL A 77 21.90 9.08 -16.42
C VAL A 77 20.89 8.72 -15.35
N ILE A 78 21.02 9.26 -14.12
CA ILE A 78 20.04 9.00 -13.05
C ILE A 78 18.68 9.65 -13.34
N THR A 79 18.67 10.78 -14.05
CA THR A 79 17.44 11.44 -14.50
C THR A 79 16.64 10.57 -15.46
N GLY A 80 17.28 9.73 -16.26
CA GLY A 80 16.63 8.77 -17.17
C GLY A 80 15.93 7.57 -16.49
N LEU A 81 16.00 7.43 -15.16
CA LEU A 81 15.49 6.26 -14.43
C LEU A 81 14.20 6.57 -13.65
N ALA A 82 13.17 7.06 -14.34
CA ALA A 82 11.89 7.42 -13.70
C ALA A 82 11.08 6.20 -13.22
N SER A 83 11.21 5.04 -13.85
CA SER A 83 10.28 3.90 -13.74
C SER A 83 10.61 2.86 -12.64
N ASP A 84 11.73 2.97 -11.93
CA ASP A 84 12.07 2.01 -10.86
C ASP A 84 11.53 2.52 -9.51
N ASP A 85 10.55 1.79 -8.95
CA ASP A 85 9.89 2.16 -7.70
C ASP A 85 10.78 2.00 -6.45
N ARG A 86 11.89 1.27 -6.55
CA ARG A 86 12.86 1.18 -5.44
C ARG A 86 13.64 2.48 -5.28
N ILE A 87 13.75 3.30 -6.33
CA ILE A 87 14.43 4.60 -6.26
C ILE A 87 13.55 5.57 -5.48
N ARG A 88 13.97 5.91 -4.28
CA ARG A 88 13.26 6.80 -3.35
C ARG A 88 13.76 8.22 -3.34
N GLY A 89 14.92 8.49 -3.94
CA GLY A 89 15.46 9.81 -4.06
C GLY A 89 16.65 9.89 -5.00
N LEU A 90 16.95 11.11 -5.43
CA LEU A 90 18.01 11.44 -6.37
C LEU A 90 18.90 12.51 -5.74
N ALA A 91 20.22 12.32 -5.72
CA ALA A 91 21.19 13.27 -5.23
C ALA A 91 22.18 13.65 -6.34
N TYR A 92 22.28 14.92 -6.61
CA TYR A 92 23.07 15.50 -7.70
C TYR A 92 24.26 16.26 -7.10
N VAL A 93 25.47 15.85 -7.44
CA VAL A 93 26.72 16.51 -7.03
C VAL A 93 27.30 17.26 -8.22
N ALA A 94 27.21 18.57 -8.25
CA ALA A 94 27.64 19.43 -9.38
C ALA A 94 27.19 18.83 -10.74
N ALA A 95 25.96 18.36 -10.82
CA ALA A 95 25.51 17.45 -11.87
C ALA A 95 24.50 18.09 -12.83
N MET A 96 24.30 17.48 -13.99
CA MET A 96 23.49 17.98 -15.11
C MET A 96 22.18 17.15 -15.22
N PRO A 97 21.05 17.58 -14.62
CA PRO A 97 19.74 16.97 -14.73
C PRO A 97 18.90 17.61 -15.85
N PRO A 98 18.93 17.12 -17.08
CA PRO A 98 18.15 17.67 -18.17
C PRO A 98 16.64 17.55 -17.93
N ASP A 99 15.84 18.46 -18.51
CA ASP A 99 14.39 18.35 -18.58
C ASP A 99 13.97 17.51 -19.80
N GLN A 100 12.67 17.29 -19.93
CA GLN A 100 12.10 16.58 -21.08
C GLN A 100 12.45 17.29 -22.39
N GLY A 101 13.03 16.57 -23.32
CA GLY A 101 13.51 17.08 -24.60
C GLY A 101 14.86 17.80 -24.56
N GLU A 102 15.43 18.03 -23.37
CA GLU A 102 16.72 18.70 -23.17
C GLU A 102 17.87 17.69 -23.17
N THR A 103 19.01 18.08 -23.67
CA THR A 103 20.25 17.31 -23.71
C THR A 103 21.24 17.75 -22.63
N VAL A 104 22.27 16.95 -22.37
CA VAL A 104 23.40 17.39 -21.53
C VAL A 104 24.11 18.58 -22.12
N GLY A 105 24.27 18.60 -23.46
CA GLY A 105 24.89 19.71 -24.17
C GLY A 105 24.16 21.05 -23.99
N ASP A 106 22.82 21.03 -23.98
CA ASP A 106 22.02 22.25 -23.76
C ASP A 106 22.29 22.86 -22.39
N LEU A 107 22.49 22.03 -21.35
CA LEU A 107 22.84 22.51 -20.01
C LEU A 107 24.30 22.95 -19.92
N PHE A 108 25.23 22.17 -20.49
CA PHE A 108 26.65 22.44 -20.40
C PHE A 108 27.03 23.76 -21.07
N PHE A 109 26.44 24.06 -22.23
CA PHE A 109 26.70 25.27 -23.01
C PHE A 109 25.70 26.41 -22.73
N ARG A 110 24.85 26.30 -21.71
CA ARG A 110 23.88 27.31 -21.34
C ARG A 110 24.52 28.66 -20.98
N GLU A 111 25.63 28.63 -20.27
CA GLU A 111 26.43 29.81 -19.90
C GLU A 111 27.77 29.73 -20.63
N PRO A 112 28.42 30.85 -20.88
CA PRO A 112 29.77 30.86 -21.42
C PRO A 112 30.72 30.05 -20.54
N PRO A 113 31.67 29.27 -21.12
CA PRO A 113 32.63 28.50 -20.35
C PRO A 113 33.50 29.41 -19.48
N HIS A 114 33.93 28.90 -18.34
CA HIS A 114 34.89 29.60 -17.47
C HIS A 114 36.22 29.76 -18.21
N GLU A 115 36.98 30.84 -17.95
CA GLU A 115 38.27 31.12 -18.59
C GLU A 115 39.31 30.01 -18.46
N LYS A 116 39.20 29.17 -17.42
CA LYS A 116 40.03 28.00 -17.16
C LYS A 116 39.46 26.69 -17.69
N ALA A 117 38.25 26.71 -18.23
CA ALA A 117 37.65 25.51 -18.81
C ALA A 117 38.46 25.03 -20.03
N PRO A 118 38.68 23.72 -20.21
CA PRO A 118 39.41 23.20 -21.36
C PRO A 118 38.56 23.34 -22.64
N HIS A 119 39.24 23.51 -23.76
CA HIS A 119 38.63 23.30 -25.05
C HIS A 119 38.46 21.80 -25.30
N LEU A 120 37.22 21.37 -25.61
CA LEU A 120 36.90 19.97 -25.84
C LEU A 120 36.61 19.74 -27.31
N GLU A 121 37.49 18.98 -27.98
CA GLU A 121 37.28 18.53 -29.34
C GLU A 121 37.25 17.00 -29.42
N PRO A 122 36.34 16.40 -30.19
CA PRO A 122 36.31 14.95 -30.36
C PRO A 122 37.52 14.49 -31.19
N ASP A 123 38.04 13.32 -30.81
CA ASP A 123 39.06 12.64 -31.62
C ASP A 123 38.45 12.04 -32.91
N SER A 124 39.28 11.33 -33.72
CA SER A 124 38.85 10.68 -34.96
C SER A 124 37.77 9.60 -34.80
N HIS A 125 37.49 9.17 -33.57
CA HIS A 125 36.47 8.19 -33.19
C HIS A 125 35.21 8.84 -32.54
N GLY A 126 35.17 10.18 -32.48
CA GLY A 126 34.08 10.92 -31.85
C GLY A 126 34.11 10.89 -30.30
N LEU A 127 35.27 10.62 -29.73
CA LEU A 127 35.47 10.53 -28.28
C LEU A 127 36.13 11.81 -27.76
N LEU A 128 35.63 12.30 -26.62
CA LEU A 128 36.19 13.44 -25.91
C LEU A 128 37.12 12.95 -24.78
N TRP A 129 38.34 13.45 -24.79
CA TRP A 129 39.36 13.22 -23.80
C TRP A 129 39.65 14.51 -23.00
N MET A 130 39.92 14.38 -21.71
CA MET A 130 40.31 15.49 -20.86
C MET A 130 41.84 15.66 -20.86
N SER A 131 42.34 16.83 -21.19
CA SER A 131 43.75 17.13 -21.05
C SER A 131 44.19 17.16 -19.59
N GLU A 132 45.48 16.92 -19.31
CA GLU A 132 46.03 17.08 -17.96
C GLU A 132 45.82 18.49 -17.41
N GLU A 133 46.02 19.50 -18.26
CA GLU A 133 45.79 20.90 -17.89
C GLU A 133 44.31 21.16 -17.56
N GLY A 134 43.35 20.60 -18.35
CA GLY A 134 41.90 20.69 -18.09
C GLY A 134 41.53 20.02 -16.78
N MET A 135 42.11 18.85 -16.49
CA MET A 135 41.89 18.13 -15.24
C MET A 135 42.34 19.00 -14.04
N MET A 136 43.55 19.57 -14.12
CA MET A 136 44.16 20.39 -13.05
C MET A 136 43.54 21.77 -12.88
N ASN A 137 43.07 22.41 -13.96
CA ASN A 137 42.63 23.81 -13.90
C ASN A 137 41.13 23.98 -13.77
N ALA A 138 40.35 22.94 -14.13
CA ALA A 138 38.90 23.08 -14.19
C ALA A 138 38.16 21.92 -13.47
N VAL A 139 38.51 20.65 -13.70
CA VAL A 139 37.76 19.52 -13.16
C VAL A 139 38.00 19.33 -11.67
N ALA A 140 39.26 19.21 -11.24
CA ALA A 140 39.61 18.97 -9.83
C ALA A 140 40.78 19.88 -9.42
N HIS A 141 40.59 21.18 -9.58
CA HIS A 141 41.67 22.16 -9.36
C HIS A 141 42.06 22.34 -7.88
N ARG A 142 41.27 21.83 -6.95
CA ARG A 142 41.57 21.78 -5.52
C ARG A 142 42.16 20.42 -5.07
N ALA A 143 42.23 19.43 -6.00
CA ALA A 143 42.91 18.16 -5.71
C ALA A 143 44.42 18.28 -5.80
N THR A 144 45.16 17.30 -5.25
CA THR A 144 46.63 17.28 -5.33
C THR A 144 47.06 16.96 -6.77
N ALA A 145 48.34 17.38 -7.11
CA ALA A 145 48.93 17.06 -8.42
C ALA A 145 48.98 15.53 -8.67
N GLU A 146 49.28 14.73 -7.64
CA GLU A 146 49.28 13.27 -7.74
C GLU A 146 47.90 12.71 -8.04
N GLN A 147 46.85 13.19 -7.35
CA GLN A 147 45.45 12.79 -7.63
C GLN A 147 45.03 13.12 -9.06
N ASN A 148 45.38 14.29 -9.56
CA ASN A 148 45.09 14.70 -10.95
C ASN A 148 45.87 13.88 -11.98
N ALA A 149 47.15 13.57 -11.73
CA ALA A 149 47.98 12.73 -12.61
C ALA A 149 47.40 11.30 -12.71
N ILE A 150 47.00 10.68 -11.58
CA ILE A 150 46.33 9.36 -11.56
C ILE A 150 45.03 9.39 -12.37
N ARG A 151 44.22 10.42 -12.18
CA ARG A 151 42.94 10.55 -12.88
C ARG A 151 43.10 10.75 -14.40
N THR A 152 44.08 11.56 -14.79
CA THR A 152 44.40 11.75 -16.21
C THR A 152 44.87 10.45 -16.84
N ALA A 153 45.68 9.68 -16.14
CA ALA A 153 46.19 8.40 -16.64
C ALA A 153 45.09 7.30 -16.70
N ALA A 154 44.16 7.30 -15.78
CA ALA A 154 43.11 6.29 -15.64
C ALA A 154 41.74 6.71 -16.29
N GLN A 155 41.67 7.89 -16.91
CA GLN A 155 40.42 8.40 -17.45
C GLN A 155 39.85 7.50 -18.54
N ARG A 156 38.52 7.54 -18.67
CA ARG A 156 37.79 6.92 -19.77
C ARG A 156 37.17 8.03 -20.62
N PRO A 157 37.28 7.95 -21.96
CA PRO A 157 36.67 8.97 -22.82
C PRO A 157 35.16 8.91 -22.79
N ILE A 158 34.51 10.01 -23.15
CA ILE A 158 33.05 10.06 -23.32
C ILE A 158 32.72 10.32 -24.80
N ALA A 159 31.74 9.59 -25.32
CA ALA A 159 31.29 9.79 -26.69
C ALA A 159 30.41 11.06 -26.79
N MET A 160 30.54 11.80 -27.92
CA MET A 160 29.68 12.96 -28.20
C MET A 160 28.19 12.65 -28.12
N LYS A 161 27.80 11.39 -28.42
CA LYS A 161 26.43 10.92 -28.34
C LYS A 161 25.84 11.02 -26.92
N CYS A 162 26.65 10.87 -25.90
CA CYS A 162 26.23 11.06 -24.50
C CYS A 162 25.75 12.50 -24.22
N LEU A 163 26.26 13.49 -24.95
CA LEU A 163 25.92 14.90 -24.75
C LEU A 163 24.73 15.35 -25.61
N SER A 164 24.37 14.60 -26.64
CA SER A 164 23.38 14.98 -27.65
C SER A 164 22.05 14.20 -27.59
N GLU A 165 21.95 13.14 -26.77
CA GLU A 165 20.68 12.44 -26.56
C GLU A 165 19.81 13.17 -25.54
N ALA A 166 18.53 13.36 -25.89
CA ALA A 166 17.57 14.07 -25.05
C ALA A 166 16.86 13.14 -24.04
N ILE A 167 16.60 13.65 -22.84
CA ILE A 167 15.80 12.97 -21.82
C ILE A 167 14.32 12.95 -22.24
N GLN A 168 13.65 11.80 -22.10
CA GLN A 168 12.23 11.68 -22.42
C GLN A 168 11.34 11.86 -21.17
N THR A 169 11.71 11.23 -20.05
CA THR A 169 10.93 11.25 -18.80
C THR A 169 11.85 11.52 -17.61
N PRO A 170 11.98 12.78 -17.18
CA PRO A 170 12.86 13.14 -16.08
C PRO A 170 12.37 12.60 -14.74
N ALA A 171 13.17 11.75 -14.08
CA ALA A 171 12.85 11.12 -12.81
C ALA A 171 12.64 12.15 -11.67
N TRP A 172 13.33 13.27 -11.70
CA TRP A 172 13.22 14.33 -10.70
C TRP A 172 11.84 15.01 -10.67
N LYS A 173 10.99 14.84 -11.71
CA LYS A 173 9.59 15.34 -11.70
C LYS A 173 8.70 14.57 -10.71
N THR A 174 9.07 13.34 -10.37
CA THR A 174 8.26 12.45 -9.52
C THR A 174 8.97 11.99 -8.26
N LYS A 175 10.30 12.19 -8.19
CA LYS A 175 11.10 11.71 -7.07
C LYS A 175 11.75 12.88 -6.32
N PRO A 176 11.82 12.83 -4.99
CA PRO A 176 12.49 13.88 -4.20
C PRO A 176 13.97 13.97 -4.58
N SER A 177 14.47 15.19 -4.69
CA SER A 177 15.80 15.47 -5.20
C SER A 177 16.61 16.36 -4.25
N TRP A 178 17.90 16.10 -4.14
CA TRP A 178 18.91 16.89 -3.43
C TRP A 178 19.96 17.36 -4.42
N TYR A 179 20.50 18.54 -4.21
CA TYR A 179 21.52 19.12 -5.07
C TYR A 179 22.65 19.73 -4.26
N LEU A 180 23.88 19.23 -4.46
CA LEU A 180 25.10 19.85 -4.01
C LEU A 180 25.57 20.81 -5.10
N LEU A 181 25.50 22.12 -4.81
CA LEU A 181 25.95 23.17 -5.67
C LEU A 181 27.38 23.55 -5.32
N ALA A 182 28.27 23.49 -6.32
CA ALA A 182 29.70 23.81 -6.21
C ALA A 182 29.95 25.26 -6.67
N GLU A 183 30.27 26.16 -5.75
CA GLU A 183 30.42 27.60 -6.06
C GLU A 183 31.72 27.94 -6.83
N ASP A 184 32.77 27.12 -6.70
CA ASP A 184 34.04 27.28 -7.44
C ASP A 184 34.15 26.26 -8.57
N ASP A 185 33.02 25.93 -9.21
CA ASP A 185 32.98 24.99 -10.34
C ASP A 185 33.39 25.70 -11.63
N ARG A 186 34.51 25.26 -12.25
CA ARG A 186 35.04 25.79 -13.50
C ARG A 186 34.67 24.98 -14.72
N MET A 187 33.97 23.86 -14.55
CA MET A 187 33.49 23.01 -15.65
C MET A 187 32.02 23.25 -15.94
N PHE A 188 31.19 23.20 -14.93
CA PHE A 188 29.74 23.39 -15.05
C PHE A 188 29.32 24.61 -14.23
N SER A 189 28.92 25.68 -14.93
CA SER A 189 28.69 27.00 -14.33
C SER A 189 27.81 26.92 -13.07
N PRO A 190 28.22 27.48 -11.93
CA PRO A 190 27.40 27.59 -10.73
C PRO A 190 26.02 28.24 -10.97
N LYS A 191 25.96 29.15 -11.97
CA LYS A 191 24.71 29.80 -12.39
C LYS A 191 23.75 28.79 -13.03
N THR A 192 24.27 27.89 -13.87
CA THR A 192 23.44 26.81 -14.45
C THR A 192 23.07 25.78 -13.39
N GLN A 193 23.99 25.45 -12.48
CA GLN A 193 23.68 24.55 -11.34
C GLN A 193 22.52 25.09 -10.49
N ARG A 194 22.51 26.37 -10.18
CA ARG A 194 21.43 27.05 -9.45
C ARG A 194 20.11 26.96 -10.21
N PHE A 195 20.15 27.29 -11.50
CA PHE A 195 18.96 27.21 -12.36
C PHE A 195 18.35 25.80 -12.39
N VAL A 196 19.13 24.75 -12.59
CA VAL A 196 18.59 23.37 -12.65
C VAL A 196 18.08 22.92 -11.29
N ALA A 197 18.77 23.24 -10.20
CA ALA A 197 18.36 22.89 -8.84
C ALA A 197 17.04 23.56 -8.44
N GLU A 198 16.86 24.82 -8.76
CA GLU A 198 15.60 25.58 -8.56
C GLU A 198 14.45 24.99 -9.41
N ARG A 199 14.71 24.72 -10.70
CA ARG A 199 13.73 24.12 -11.61
C ARG A 199 13.21 22.78 -11.12
N MET A 200 14.09 21.94 -10.53
CA MET A 200 13.72 20.64 -9.97
C MET A 200 13.01 20.73 -8.62
N GLY A 201 12.98 21.89 -7.97
CA GLY A 201 12.53 21.99 -6.59
C GLY A 201 13.40 21.18 -5.63
N ALA A 202 14.71 21.03 -5.92
CA ALA A 202 15.62 20.21 -5.15
C ALA A 202 15.94 20.84 -3.78
N GLN A 203 16.27 20.00 -2.79
CA GLN A 203 16.88 20.49 -1.55
C GLN A 203 18.34 20.83 -1.82
N VAL A 204 18.66 22.13 -1.86
CA VAL A 204 19.98 22.63 -2.25
C VAL A 204 20.89 22.77 -1.03
N ARG A 205 22.15 22.34 -1.18
CA ARG A 205 23.27 22.66 -0.30
C ARG A 205 24.37 23.29 -1.14
N THR A 206 24.82 24.45 -0.74
CA THR A 206 25.83 25.22 -1.45
C THR A 206 27.16 25.15 -0.70
N TYR A 207 28.21 24.78 -1.41
CA TYR A 207 29.55 24.65 -0.84
C TYR A 207 30.60 25.34 -1.73
N ASP A 208 31.60 25.92 -1.09
CA ASP A 208 32.80 26.46 -1.75
C ASP A 208 33.75 25.29 -2.09
N VAL A 209 33.42 24.55 -3.15
CA VAL A 209 34.16 23.39 -3.67
C VAL A 209 34.29 23.46 -5.19
N ASP A 210 35.24 22.71 -5.76
CA ASP A 210 35.45 22.58 -7.20
C ASP A 210 34.44 21.61 -7.86
N HIS A 211 34.58 21.36 -9.18
CA HIS A 211 33.68 20.46 -9.92
C HIS A 211 33.69 19.02 -9.43
N ALA A 212 34.81 18.54 -8.86
CA ALA A 212 34.95 17.14 -8.41
C ALA A 212 35.10 17.01 -6.88
N PRO A 213 34.12 17.47 -6.07
CA PRO A 213 34.26 17.53 -4.61
C PRO A 213 34.42 16.16 -3.93
N GLN A 214 33.95 15.07 -4.56
CA GLN A 214 34.19 13.71 -4.07
C GLN A 214 35.68 13.33 -4.05
N ILE A 215 36.53 14.10 -4.74
CA ILE A 215 38.00 13.93 -4.76
C ILE A 215 38.65 14.96 -3.83
N SER A 216 38.34 16.24 -4.03
CA SER A 216 39.01 17.38 -3.36
C SER A 216 38.45 17.63 -1.95
N SER A 217 37.18 17.31 -1.70
CA SER A 217 36.45 17.59 -0.46
C SER A 217 35.49 16.45 -0.11
N PRO A 218 35.97 15.19 0.00
CA PRO A 218 35.09 14.01 0.14
C PRO A 218 34.21 14.05 1.40
N ALA A 219 34.66 14.68 2.48
CA ALA A 219 33.87 14.82 3.72
C ALA A 219 32.58 15.60 3.48
N THR A 220 32.62 16.67 2.69
CA THR A 220 31.45 17.48 2.30
C THR A 220 30.45 16.65 1.52
N VAL A 221 30.92 15.80 0.60
CA VAL A 221 30.05 14.93 -0.19
C VAL A 221 29.44 13.83 0.68
N VAL A 222 30.19 13.26 1.62
CA VAL A 222 29.68 12.27 2.58
C VAL A 222 28.56 12.88 3.43
N GLU A 223 28.75 14.08 3.98
CA GLU A 223 27.74 14.79 4.77
C GLU A 223 26.47 15.03 3.96
N PHE A 224 26.58 15.52 2.75
CA PHE A 224 25.48 15.75 1.83
C PHE A 224 24.71 14.46 1.49
N VAL A 225 25.41 13.38 1.19
CA VAL A 225 24.82 12.08 0.88
C VAL A 225 24.11 11.48 2.10
N LEU A 226 24.69 11.61 3.30
CA LEU A 226 24.07 11.15 4.55
C LEU A 226 22.83 11.96 4.90
N GLU A 227 22.82 13.26 4.63
CA GLU A 227 21.62 14.10 4.79
C GLU A 227 20.49 13.62 3.87
N ALA A 228 20.77 13.43 2.58
CA ALA A 228 19.81 12.92 1.62
C ALA A 228 19.28 11.52 2.01
N ALA A 229 20.19 10.62 2.45
CA ALA A 229 19.82 9.29 2.94
C ALA A 229 18.97 9.35 4.21
N SER A 230 19.28 10.23 5.16
CA SER A 230 18.50 10.41 6.39
C SER A 230 17.09 10.94 6.12
N ALA A 231 16.94 11.85 5.15
CA ALA A 231 15.63 12.34 4.71
C ALA A 231 14.80 11.23 4.02
N LEU A 232 15.47 10.37 3.23
CA LEU A 232 14.85 9.18 2.62
C LEU A 232 14.32 8.23 3.69
N LEU A 233 15.05 8.02 4.78
CA LEU A 233 14.69 7.15 5.89
C LEU A 233 13.55 7.68 6.74
N SER A 234 13.52 8.99 7.04
CA SER A 234 12.41 9.57 7.79
C SER A 234 11.09 9.40 7.04
N ARG A 235 11.12 9.40 5.70
CA ARG A 235 9.97 9.04 4.86
C ARG A 235 9.68 7.54 4.86
N THR A 236 10.71 6.71 4.85
CA THR A 236 10.55 5.24 4.91
C THR A 236 10.04 4.79 6.27
N LYS A 237 10.41 5.47 7.36
CA LYS A 237 9.84 5.19 8.69
C LYS A 237 8.34 5.47 8.72
N ASN A 238 7.89 6.61 8.18
CA ASN A 238 6.45 6.87 8.02
C ASN A 238 5.76 5.89 7.06
N GLN A 239 6.47 5.40 6.03
CA GLN A 239 5.95 4.36 5.13
C GLN A 239 5.99 2.96 5.76
N ILE A 240 6.97 2.67 6.63
CA ILE A 240 7.03 1.40 7.38
C ILE A 240 5.97 1.42 8.47
N GLU A 241 5.84 2.49 9.25
CA GLU A 241 4.75 2.66 10.22
C GLU A 241 3.37 2.61 9.54
N ASN A 242 3.21 3.21 8.36
CA ASN A 242 2.02 3.03 7.54
C ASN A 242 1.86 1.59 7.03
N LYS A 243 2.91 0.91 6.61
CA LYS A 243 2.84 -0.47 6.13
C LYS A 243 2.59 -1.46 7.28
N GLU A 244 3.18 -1.23 8.46
CA GLU A 244 2.90 -2.00 9.67
C GLU A 244 1.46 -1.76 10.15
N ASN A 245 0.99 -0.52 10.13
CA ASN A 245 -0.40 -0.19 10.43
C ASN A 245 -1.40 -0.76 9.40
N HIS A 246 -0.98 -0.99 8.15
CA HIS A 246 -1.84 -1.61 7.13
C HIS A 246 -1.76 -3.14 7.11
N MET A 247 -0.81 -3.73 7.83
CA MET A 247 -0.66 -5.18 7.88
C MET A 247 -1.73 -5.76 8.79
N THR A 248 -2.45 -6.77 8.28
CA THR A 248 -3.43 -7.50 9.08
C THR A 248 -2.71 -8.31 10.15
N THR A 249 -3.08 -8.08 11.40
CA THR A 249 -2.66 -8.87 12.56
C THR A 249 -3.77 -9.84 12.97
N TYR A 250 -3.40 -10.90 13.65
CA TYR A 250 -4.27 -12.02 14.03
C TYR A 250 -4.23 -12.17 15.54
N GLN A 251 -5.36 -11.90 16.18
CA GLN A 251 -5.47 -11.78 17.62
C GLN A 251 -6.49 -12.76 18.21
N HIS A 252 -6.40 -13.01 19.51
CA HIS A 252 -7.41 -13.72 20.27
C HIS A 252 -7.74 -12.95 21.55
N ALA A 253 -9.01 -12.90 21.89
CA ALA A 253 -9.50 -12.44 23.19
C ALA A 253 -10.18 -13.60 23.90
N THR A 254 -10.08 -13.64 25.23
CA THR A 254 -10.84 -14.60 26.03
C THR A 254 -12.09 -13.90 26.55
N ILE A 255 -13.26 -14.34 26.07
CA ILE A 255 -14.57 -13.80 26.40
C ILE A 255 -15.39 -14.91 27.05
N GLU A 256 -15.83 -14.74 28.29
CA GLU A 256 -16.58 -15.76 29.04
C GLU A 256 -15.94 -17.17 29.02
N GLY A 257 -14.60 -17.22 29.01
CA GLY A 257 -13.84 -18.47 28.96
C GLY A 257 -13.59 -19.05 27.56
N HIS A 258 -14.16 -18.46 26.52
CA HIS A 258 -13.99 -18.88 25.13
C HIS A 258 -12.97 -17.98 24.40
N LYS A 259 -12.12 -18.54 23.54
CA LYS A 259 -11.23 -17.79 22.67
C LYS A 259 -12.00 -17.29 21.45
N ILE A 260 -12.10 -15.99 21.33
CA ILE A 260 -12.65 -15.31 20.16
C ILE A 260 -11.48 -14.78 19.34
N PHE A 261 -11.36 -15.26 18.12
CA PHE A 261 -10.36 -14.78 17.17
C PHE A 261 -10.85 -13.50 16.48
N TYR A 262 -9.94 -12.58 16.17
CA TYR A 262 -10.24 -11.45 15.30
C TYR A 262 -9.03 -11.02 14.49
N ARG A 263 -9.29 -10.46 13.33
CA ARG A 263 -8.30 -9.76 12.49
C ARG A 263 -8.35 -8.29 12.84
N GLU A 264 -7.18 -7.67 12.90
CA GLU A 264 -7.04 -6.24 13.20
C GLU A 264 -6.05 -5.61 12.23
N ALA A 265 -6.36 -4.41 11.72
CA ALA A 265 -5.47 -3.63 10.84
C ALA A 265 -5.79 -2.14 10.96
N GLY A 266 -4.84 -1.30 10.55
CA GLY A 266 -5.00 0.15 10.60
C GLY A 266 -4.62 0.76 11.95
N SER A 267 -4.46 2.07 11.97
CA SER A 267 -4.13 2.79 13.20
C SER A 267 -5.35 2.88 14.12
N THR A 268 -5.16 2.60 15.41
CA THR A 268 -6.20 2.79 16.46
C THR A 268 -6.64 4.25 16.61
N THR A 269 -5.92 5.21 16.00
CA THR A 269 -6.32 6.62 15.97
C THR A 269 -7.27 6.96 14.83
N ASN A 270 -7.46 6.05 13.87
CA ASN A 270 -8.42 6.21 12.79
C ASN A 270 -9.84 5.86 13.27
N PRO A 271 -10.89 6.33 12.56
CA PRO A 271 -12.25 5.84 12.78
C PRO A 271 -12.31 4.32 12.71
N THR A 272 -13.05 3.68 13.62
CA THR A 272 -13.13 2.22 13.64
C THR A 272 -14.25 1.71 12.73
N ILE A 273 -13.98 0.62 12.00
CA ILE A 273 -14.98 -0.17 11.28
C ILE A 273 -14.91 -1.64 11.72
N VAL A 274 -16.04 -2.18 12.13
CA VAL A 274 -16.19 -3.58 12.53
C VAL A 274 -16.82 -4.36 11.37
N LEU A 275 -16.15 -5.43 10.91
CA LEU A 275 -16.60 -6.28 9.79
C LEU A 275 -17.18 -7.57 10.33
N LEU A 276 -18.49 -7.77 10.18
CA LEU A 276 -19.25 -8.90 10.68
C LEU A 276 -19.59 -9.86 9.54
N HIS A 277 -19.01 -11.06 9.61
CA HIS A 277 -19.13 -12.09 8.58
C HIS A 277 -20.45 -12.88 8.64
N GLY A 278 -20.68 -13.68 7.61
CA GLY A 278 -21.81 -14.57 7.52
C GLY A 278 -21.44 -16.07 7.39
N PHE A 279 -22.47 -16.87 7.17
CA PHE A 279 -22.38 -18.31 6.94
C PHE A 279 -21.98 -18.60 5.47
N PRO A 280 -21.15 -19.59 5.20
CA PRO A 280 -20.44 -20.48 6.14
C PRO A 280 -19.03 -19.97 6.48
N SER A 281 -18.75 -18.70 6.21
CA SER A 281 -17.41 -18.11 6.28
C SER A 281 -17.02 -17.62 7.70
N SER A 282 -16.03 -16.78 7.73
CA SER A 282 -15.44 -16.17 8.92
C SER A 282 -14.85 -14.80 8.53
N SER A 283 -14.08 -14.17 9.38
CA SER A 283 -13.32 -12.97 9.00
C SER A 283 -12.39 -13.18 7.79
N HIS A 284 -12.20 -14.44 7.37
CA HIS A 284 -11.43 -14.80 6.17
C HIS A 284 -12.03 -14.18 4.90
N MET A 285 -13.34 -14.03 4.81
CA MET A 285 -13.98 -13.39 3.66
C MET A 285 -13.53 -11.94 3.44
N PHE A 286 -13.04 -11.28 4.49
CA PHE A 286 -12.57 -9.88 4.44
C PHE A 286 -11.07 -9.74 4.16
N ARG A 287 -10.34 -10.84 3.87
CA ARG A 287 -8.88 -10.85 3.68
C ARG A 287 -8.38 -9.85 2.64
N GLU A 288 -9.15 -9.65 1.56
CA GLU A 288 -8.83 -8.69 0.50
C GLU A 288 -9.33 -7.27 0.83
N LEU A 289 -10.40 -7.14 1.61
CA LEU A 289 -10.99 -5.86 1.97
C LEU A 289 -10.21 -5.15 3.09
N ILE A 290 -9.76 -5.89 4.11
CA ILE A 290 -9.06 -5.34 5.29
C ILE A 290 -7.85 -4.50 4.90
N PRO A 291 -6.89 -4.97 4.06
CA PRO A 291 -5.72 -4.16 3.68
C PRO A 291 -6.08 -2.87 2.94
N GLN A 292 -7.18 -2.87 2.19
CA GLN A 292 -7.63 -1.70 1.43
C GLN A 292 -8.26 -0.62 2.35
N LEU A 293 -8.90 -1.03 3.45
CA LEU A 293 -9.50 -0.13 4.42
C LEU A 293 -8.49 0.39 5.46
N ALA A 294 -7.44 -0.37 5.75
CA ALA A 294 -6.51 -0.12 6.85
C ALA A 294 -5.79 1.24 6.80
N SER A 295 -5.65 1.87 5.61
CA SER A 295 -5.11 3.21 5.47
C SER A 295 -6.04 4.33 5.95
N HIS A 296 -7.33 4.03 6.07
CA HIS A 296 -8.37 5.00 6.40
C HIS A 296 -9.09 4.70 7.71
N PHE A 297 -9.11 3.43 8.12
CA PHE A 297 -9.86 2.95 9.27
C PHE A 297 -9.01 2.07 10.18
N HIS A 298 -9.35 2.03 11.46
CA HIS A 298 -9.01 0.94 12.36
C HIS A 298 -10.03 -0.17 12.11
N VAL A 299 -9.59 -1.29 11.54
CA VAL A 299 -10.45 -2.39 11.07
C VAL A 299 -10.40 -3.54 12.07
N ILE A 300 -11.56 -3.98 12.55
CA ILE A 300 -11.74 -5.14 13.42
C ILE A 300 -12.67 -6.13 12.73
N ALA A 301 -12.27 -7.39 12.58
CA ALA A 301 -13.06 -8.44 11.97
C ALA A 301 -13.03 -9.70 12.85
N PRO A 302 -14.00 -9.90 13.75
CA PRO A 302 -14.07 -11.06 14.60
C PRO A 302 -14.60 -12.31 13.87
N ASP A 303 -14.19 -13.49 14.33
CA ASP A 303 -14.86 -14.75 14.04
C ASP A 303 -15.84 -15.06 15.17
N TYR A 304 -17.08 -15.41 14.84
CA TYR A 304 -18.05 -15.82 15.85
C TYR A 304 -17.66 -17.15 16.50
N LEU A 305 -18.11 -17.39 17.72
CA LEU A 305 -17.99 -18.70 18.36
C LEU A 305 -18.62 -19.78 17.46
N GLY A 306 -17.90 -20.86 17.19
CA GLY A 306 -18.31 -21.89 16.22
C GLY A 306 -17.83 -21.65 14.78
N PHE A 307 -17.20 -20.49 14.50
CA PHE A 307 -16.70 -20.12 13.17
C PHE A 307 -15.21 -19.83 13.18
N GLY A 308 -14.60 -19.87 11.99
CA GLY A 308 -13.22 -19.44 11.78
C GLY A 308 -12.22 -20.09 12.73
N TYR A 309 -11.39 -19.25 13.32
CA TYR A 309 -10.38 -19.65 14.31
C TYR A 309 -10.84 -19.44 15.76
N SER A 310 -12.08 -19.03 15.99
CA SER A 310 -12.68 -19.01 17.32
C SER A 310 -12.94 -20.42 17.85
N ASP A 311 -13.06 -20.54 19.16
CA ASP A 311 -13.46 -21.80 19.79
C ASP A 311 -14.83 -22.27 19.27
N ALA A 312 -15.06 -23.59 19.34
CA ALA A 312 -16.30 -24.22 18.92
C ALA A 312 -16.73 -25.26 19.99
N PRO A 313 -17.15 -24.80 21.20
CA PRO A 313 -17.68 -25.71 22.21
C PRO A 313 -18.90 -26.47 21.67
N ALA A 314 -19.13 -27.69 22.17
CA ALA A 314 -20.27 -28.47 21.70
C ALA A 314 -21.59 -27.74 21.93
N ALA A 315 -22.60 -27.98 21.09
CA ALA A 315 -23.93 -27.39 21.22
C ALA A 315 -24.64 -27.74 22.55
N THR A 316 -24.13 -28.73 23.27
CA THR A 316 -24.56 -29.10 24.63
C THR A 316 -23.88 -28.26 25.72
N GLU A 317 -22.77 -27.61 25.41
CA GLU A 317 -21.97 -26.80 26.36
C GLU A 317 -22.23 -25.29 26.18
N PHE A 318 -22.58 -24.87 24.97
CA PHE A 318 -22.95 -23.47 24.66
C PHE A 318 -24.23 -23.42 23.84
N GLN A 319 -25.16 -22.56 24.23
CA GLN A 319 -26.41 -22.38 23.50
C GLN A 319 -26.20 -21.45 22.30
N TYR A 320 -26.03 -22.04 21.11
CA TYR A 320 -25.85 -21.30 19.86
C TYR A 320 -27.15 -20.64 19.40
N ASN A 321 -27.23 -19.35 19.60
CA ASN A 321 -28.27 -18.48 19.08
C ASN A 321 -27.69 -17.10 18.78
N PHE A 322 -28.40 -16.29 18.00
CA PHE A 322 -27.89 -14.97 17.60
C PHE A 322 -27.75 -13.98 18.75
N ASP A 323 -28.55 -14.11 19.83
CA ASP A 323 -28.44 -13.25 21.01
C ASP A 323 -27.14 -13.52 21.79
N ASN A 324 -26.81 -14.80 22.02
CA ASN A 324 -25.59 -15.19 22.73
C ASN A 324 -24.33 -14.88 21.91
N ILE A 325 -24.35 -15.11 20.58
CA ILE A 325 -23.26 -14.70 19.70
C ILE A 325 -23.08 -13.18 19.74
N THR A 326 -24.17 -12.43 19.68
CA THR A 326 -24.11 -10.96 19.75
C THR A 326 -23.52 -10.52 21.08
N ALA A 327 -23.92 -11.11 22.21
CA ALA A 327 -23.38 -10.76 23.52
C ALA A 327 -21.86 -10.96 23.61
N LEU A 328 -21.32 -12.06 23.07
CA LEU A 328 -19.87 -12.28 23.03
C LEU A 328 -19.14 -11.24 22.17
N ILE A 329 -19.75 -10.82 21.05
CA ILE A 329 -19.17 -9.77 20.19
C ILE A 329 -19.29 -8.39 20.87
N GLU A 330 -20.39 -8.08 21.54
CA GLU A 330 -20.54 -6.85 22.34
C GLU A 330 -19.47 -6.78 23.43
N GLU A 331 -19.22 -7.87 24.17
CA GLU A 331 -18.17 -7.94 25.18
C GLU A 331 -16.77 -7.74 24.58
N LEU A 332 -16.50 -8.34 23.42
CA LEU A 332 -15.26 -8.11 22.69
C LEU A 332 -15.10 -6.61 22.33
N LEU A 333 -16.11 -6.02 21.69
CA LEU A 333 -15.99 -4.67 21.16
C LEU A 333 -15.96 -3.59 22.26
N PHE A 334 -16.89 -3.65 23.22
CA PHE A 334 -17.07 -2.60 24.20
C PHE A 334 -16.18 -2.75 25.43
N THR A 335 -16.02 -3.97 25.95
CA THR A 335 -15.27 -4.21 27.19
C THR A 335 -13.81 -4.51 26.89
N THR A 336 -13.52 -5.46 26.00
CA THR A 336 -12.16 -5.93 25.77
C THR A 336 -11.37 -4.94 24.91
N LEU A 337 -11.94 -4.46 23.81
CA LEU A 337 -11.29 -3.50 22.90
C LEU A 337 -11.59 -2.04 23.27
N GLY A 338 -12.55 -1.79 24.18
CA GLY A 338 -12.88 -0.46 24.70
C GLY A 338 -13.43 0.52 23.66
N LEU A 339 -14.03 0.02 22.58
CA LEU A 339 -14.56 0.85 21.50
C LEU A 339 -15.75 1.68 22.01
N LYS A 340 -15.76 2.97 21.68
CA LYS A 340 -16.83 3.90 22.06
C LYS A 340 -17.76 4.18 20.89
N LYS A 341 -17.20 4.33 19.69
CA LYS A 341 -17.88 4.63 18.45
C LYS A 341 -17.23 3.87 17.31
N PHE A 342 -18.03 3.34 16.40
CA PHE A 342 -17.56 2.61 15.22
C PHE A 342 -18.66 2.51 14.16
N SER A 343 -18.24 2.28 12.91
CA SER A 343 -19.13 1.85 11.84
C SER A 343 -19.19 0.33 11.80
N ILE A 344 -20.29 -0.24 11.35
CA ILE A 344 -20.48 -1.68 11.20
C ILE A 344 -20.65 -2.03 9.73
N TYR A 345 -19.90 -3.01 9.27
CA TYR A 345 -20.16 -3.71 8.02
C TYR A 345 -20.79 -5.05 8.34
N VAL A 346 -21.89 -5.37 7.67
CA VAL A 346 -22.63 -6.62 7.86
C VAL A 346 -22.79 -7.39 6.56
N GLN A 347 -22.60 -8.72 6.60
CA GLN A 347 -22.90 -9.64 5.52
C GLN A 347 -23.57 -10.89 6.10
N ASP A 348 -24.67 -11.34 5.51
CA ASP A 348 -25.41 -12.58 5.87
C ASP A 348 -25.72 -12.62 7.39
N TYR A 349 -25.16 -13.57 8.19
CA TYR A 349 -25.32 -13.62 9.66
C TYR A 349 -24.73 -12.40 10.37
N GLY A 350 -23.86 -11.65 9.71
CA GLY A 350 -23.40 -10.37 10.21
C GLY A 350 -24.53 -9.35 10.37
N ALA A 351 -25.58 -9.44 9.53
CA ALA A 351 -26.74 -8.54 9.62
C ALA A 351 -27.50 -8.72 10.95
N PRO A 352 -27.98 -9.92 11.34
CA PRO A 352 -28.65 -10.10 12.62
C PRO A 352 -27.77 -9.79 13.83
N VAL A 353 -26.45 -10.05 13.79
CA VAL A 353 -25.53 -9.66 14.84
C VAL A 353 -25.38 -8.13 14.90
N GLY A 354 -25.05 -7.51 13.75
CA GLY A 354 -24.81 -6.07 13.66
C GLY A 354 -26.05 -5.23 13.97
N PHE A 355 -27.24 -5.66 13.53
CA PHE A 355 -28.48 -4.91 13.81
C PHE A 355 -28.92 -5.04 15.28
N ARG A 356 -28.60 -6.17 15.95
CA ARG A 356 -28.78 -6.28 17.41
C ARG A 356 -27.86 -5.28 18.14
N ILE A 357 -26.57 -5.25 17.80
CA ILE A 357 -25.61 -4.29 18.37
C ILE A 357 -26.10 -2.87 18.12
N ALA A 358 -26.48 -2.54 16.87
CA ALA A 358 -26.90 -1.20 16.50
C ALA A 358 -28.18 -0.75 17.22
N SER A 359 -29.16 -1.63 17.38
CA SER A 359 -30.40 -1.31 18.08
C SER A 359 -30.25 -1.22 19.60
N ARG A 360 -29.29 -1.95 20.20
CA ARG A 360 -28.98 -1.89 21.63
C ARG A 360 -28.08 -0.70 22.01
N HIS A 361 -27.19 -0.28 21.10
CA HIS A 361 -26.20 0.77 21.30
C HIS A 361 -26.21 1.82 20.18
N PRO A 362 -27.35 2.47 19.91
CA PRO A 362 -27.47 3.38 18.77
C PRO A 362 -26.48 4.56 18.82
N GLU A 363 -26.07 4.99 20.01
CA GLU A 363 -25.11 6.07 20.24
C GLU A 363 -23.66 5.70 19.83
N ALA A 364 -23.35 4.41 19.75
CA ALA A 364 -22.03 3.93 19.34
C ALA A 364 -21.88 3.80 17.81
N ILE A 365 -22.96 3.83 17.05
CA ILE A 365 -22.98 3.55 15.61
C ILE A 365 -22.80 4.83 14.79
N GLU A 366 -21.68 4.94 14.09
CA GLU A 366 -21.37 6.07 13.20
C GLU A 366 -21.88 5.85 11.76
N GLY A 367 -21.99 4.59 11.34
CA GLY A 367 -22.51 4.24 10.03
C GLY A 367 -22.73 2.73 9.86
N LEU A 368 -23.57 2.38 8.89
CA LEU A 368 -23.83 1.01 8.51
C LEU A 368 -23.40 0.78 7.05
N VAL A 369 -22.73 -0.33 6.82
CA VAL A 369 -22.48 -0.86 5.47
C VAL A 369 -23.16 -2.23 5.39
N VAL A 370 -24.11 -2.38 4.49
CA VAL A 370 -24.91 -3.59 4.36
C VAL A 370 -24.58 -4.27 3.03
N GLN A 371 -23.95 -5.42 3.09
CA GLN A 371 -23.71 -6.29 1.93
C GLN A 371 -24.55 -7.55 2.06
N ASN A 372 -25.51 -7.77 1.18
CA ASN A 372 -26.29 -9.01 1.14
C ASN A 372 -26.69 -9.49 2.55
N GLY A 373 -27.10 -8.54 3.39
CA GLY A 373 -27.51 -8.70 4.78
C GLY A 373 -28.96 -8.27 4.95
N ASN A 374 -29.86 -9.18 5.31
CA ASN A 374 -31.30 -8.95 5.22
C ASN A 374 -31.92 -8.51 6.55
N ALA A 375 -32.92 -7.63 6.45
CA ALA A 375 -33.78 -7.18 7.54
C ALA A 375 -35.27 -7.09 7.14
N TYR A 376 -35.63 -7.61 5.96
CA TYR A 376 -36.96 -7.45 5.40
C TYR A 376 -37.48 -8.78 4.81
N MET A 377 -38.75 -9.07 4.97
CA MET A 377 -39.36 -10.29 4.42
C MET A 377 -39.23 -10.36 2.89
N GLU A 378 -39.27 -9.22 2.21
CA GLU A 378 -39.10 -9.09 0.76
C GLU A 378 -37.73 -9.56 0.26
N GLY A 379 -36.74 -9.62 1.15
CA GLY A 379 -35.39 -10.07 0.81
C GLY A 379 -35.16 -11.57 0.96
N ILE A 380 -36.06 -12.30 1.56
CA ILE A 380 -35.98 -13.75 1.73
C ILE A 380 -36.40 -14.45 0.46
N SER A 381 -35.51 -15.20 -0.17
CA SER A 381 -35.80 -15.96 -1.38
C SER A 381 -36.52 -17.29 -1.11
N PRO A 382 -37.08 -17.94 -2.14
CA PRO A 382 -37.62 -19.30 -2.01
C PRO A 382 -36.59 -20.36 -1.52
N ALA A 383 -35.28 -20.08 -1.61
CA ALA A 383 -34.24 -20.95 -1.06
C ALA A 383 -34.37 -21.17 0.47
N PHE A 384 -35.12 -20.29 1.16
CA PHE A 384 -35.42 -20.42 2.59
C PHE A 384 -36.61 -21.33 2.92
N GLU A 385 -37.36 -21.83 1.95
CA GLU A 385 -38.50 -22.73 2.22
C GLU A 385 -38.13 -23.94 3.12
N PRO A 386 -37.00 -24.63 2.92
CA PRO A 386 -36.57 -25.71 3.83
C PRO A 386 -36.30 -25.24 5.26
N LEU A 387 -35.78 -24.02 5.43
CA LEU A 387 -35.57 -23.44 6.76
C LEU A 387 -36.90 -23.05 7.40
N GLN A 388 -37.86 -22.54 6.66
CA GLN A 388 -39.21 -22.24 7.17
C GLN A 388 -39.90 -23.49 7.68
N ALA A 389 -39.74 -24.64 6.99
CA ALA A 389 -40.25 -25.92 7.46
C ALA A 389 -39.58 -26.37 8.77
N LEU A 390 -38.25 -26.19 8.89
CA LEU A 390 -37.50 -26.43 10.12
C LEU A 390 -37.97 -25.54 11.28
N TRP A 391 -38.21 -24.26 11.01
CA TRP A 391 -38.69 -23.30 12.04
C TRP A 391 -40.10 -23.62 12.54
N ALA A 392 -40.95 -24.07 11.65
CA ALA A 392 -42.32 -24.43 12.00
C ALA A 392 -42.41 -25.69 12.87
N ASN A 393 -41.59 -26.69 12.61
CA ASN A 393 -41.60 -27.95 13.35
C ASN A 393 -40.26 -28.68 13.20
N ARG A 394 -39.32 -28.47 14.13
CA ARG A 394 -38.00 -29.12 14.11
C ARG A 394 -38.10 -30.61 14.45
N ASN A 395 -37.70 -31.47 13.55
CA ASN A 395 -37.60 -32.90 13.69
C ASN A 395 -36.62 -33.47 12.66
N GLU A 396 -36.34 -34.80 12.74
CA GLU A 396 -35.38 -35.49 11.88
C GLU A 396 -35.64 -35.30 10.37
N GLU A 397 -36.90 -35.21 9.94
CA GLU A 397 -37.30 -35.03 8.55
C GLU A 397 -37.03 -33.59 8.08
N THR A 398 -37.43 -32.60 8.88
CA THR A 398 -37.24 -31.17 8.54
C THR A 398 -35.77 -30.71 8.66
N GLU A 399 -34.90 -31.44 9.37
CA GLU A 399 -33.46 -31.18 9.42
C GLU A 399 -32.70 -31.64 8.16
N LYS A 400 -33.25 -32.63 7.39
CA LYS A 400 -32.52 -33.19 6.24
C LYS A 400 -32.11 -32.17 5.20
N ALA A 401 -33.01 -31.31 4.79
CA ALA A 401 -32.74 -30.30 3.77
C ALA A 401 -31.78 -29.20 4.27
N PRO A 402 -31.94 -28.59 5.46
CA PRO A 402 -30.96 -27.69 6.05
C PRO A 402 -29.54 -28.29 6.19
N ARG A 403 -29.42 -29.59 6.52
CA ARG A 403 -28.11 -30.28 6.56
C ARG A 403 -27.42 -30.28 5.20
N THR A 404 -28.13 -30.23 4.08
CA THR A 404 -27.49 -30.09 2.75
C THR A 404 -26.76 -28.76 2.55
N MET A 405 -27.13 -27.72 3.30
CA MET A 405 -26.43 -26.43 3.28
C MET A 405 -25.02 -26.51 3.80
N LEU A 406 -24.69 -27.56 4.61
CA LEU A 406 -23.38 -27.78 5.20
C LEU A 406 -22.43 -28.56 4.27
N THR A 407 -22.89 -28.96 3.09
CA THR A 407 -22.09 -29.78 2.17
C THR A 407 -21.13 -28.91 1.34
N LYS A 408 -19.97 -29.48 0.99
CA LYS A 408 -18.98 -28.85 0.11
C LYS A 408 -19.60 -28.30 -1.20
N GLN A 409 -20.55 -29.04 -1.78
CA GLN A 409 -21.21 -28.62 -3.00
C GLN A 409 -22.00 -27.32 -2.79
N THR A 410 -22.70 -27.20 -1.67
CA THR A 410 -23.47 -25.99 -1.34
C THR A 410 -22.53 -24.82 -0.98
N THR A 411 -21.43 -25.08 -0.27
CA THR A 411 -20.42 -24.06 -0.02
C THR A 411 -19.84 -23.51 -1.33
N ILE A 412 -19.46 -24.36 -2.28
CA ILE A 412 -19.00 -23.92 -3.62
C ILE A 412 -20.10 -23.11 -4.32
N LEU A 413 -21.35 -23.56 -4.28
CA LEU A 413 -22.48 -22.86 -4.90
C LEU A 413 -22.67 -21.46 -4.30
N GLN A 414 -22.57 -21.30 -2.98
CA GLN A 414 -22.67 -19.99 -2.33
C GLN A 414 -21.63 -19.00 -2.83
N TYR A 415 -20.41 -19.44 -3.11
CA TYR A 415 -19.32 -18.62 -3.63
C TYR A 415 -19.44 -18.33 -5.13
N THR A 416 -19.94 -19.30 -5.92
CA THR A 416 -19.87 -19.23 -7.38
C THR A 416 -21.17 -18.85 -8.05
N HIS A 417 -22.32 -19.06 -7.40
CA HIS A 417 -23.62 -18.72 -7.99
C HIS A 417 -23.77 -17.18 -8.08
N GLY A 418 -24.12 -16.73 -9.27
CA GLY A 418 -24.28 -15.28 -9.51
C GLY A 418 -22.97 -14.50 -9.64
N ALA A 419 -21.81 -15.14 -9.45
CA ALA A 419 -20.53 -14.52 -9.75
C ALA A 419 -20.42 -14.20 -11.24
N LYS A 420 -19.98 -12.98 -11.56
CA LYS A 420 -19.78 -12.53 -12.94
C LYS A 420 -18.66 -13.29 -13.64
N ASN A 421 -17.59 -13.59 -12.90
CA ASN A 421 -16.45 -14.35 -13.38
C ASN A 421 -16.09 -15.45 -12.36
N VAL A 422 -16.71 -16.61 -12.49
CA VAL A 422 -16.48 -17.75 -11.61
C VAL A 422 -14.99 -18.16 -11.54
N ALA A 423 -14.23 -17.94 -12.61
CA ALA A 423 -12.80 -18.24 -12.64
C ALA A 423 -11.94 -17.28 -11.76
N ALA A 424 -12.49 -16.14 -11.35
CA ALA A 424 -11.83 -15.23 -10.41
C ALA A 424 -12.08 -15.58 -8.94
N VAL A 425 -13.09 -16.41 -8.65
CA VAL A 425 -13.38 -16.87 -7.29
C VAL A 425 -12.32 -17.86 -6.86
N SER A 426 -11.58 -17.53 -5.79
CA SER A 426 -10.51 -18.40 -5.29
C SER A 426 -11.05 -19.72 -4.75
N PRO A 427 -10.55 -20.88 -5.22
CA PRO A 427 -10.90 -22.17 -4.64
C PRO A 427 -10.44 -22.32 -3.18
N ASP A 428 -9.43 -21.56 -2.76
CA ASP A 428 -8.93 -21.59 -1.38
C ASP A 428 -9.98 -21.05 -0.41
N SER A 429 -10.82 -20.10 -0.82
CA SER A 429 -11.86 -19.48 0.00
C SER A 429 -12.89 -20.54 0.45
N TYR A 430 -13.57 -21.18 -0.49
CA TYR A 430 -14.60 -22.16 -0.16
C TYR A 430 -14.02 -23.49 0.36
N THR A 431 -12.76 -23.81 0.04
CA THR A 431 -12.08 -24.99 0.59
C THR A 431 -11.72 -24.78 2.05
N PHE A 432 -11.23 -23.58 2.39
CA PHE A 432 -10.94 -23.20 3.78
C PHE A 432 -12.20 -23.20 4.64
N ASP A 433 -13.27 -22.56 4.18
CA ASP A 433 -14.53 -22.49 4.92
C ASP A 433 -15.14 -23.89 5.10
N GLN A 434 -15.12 -24.73 4.06
CA GLN A 434 -15.60 -26.10 4.18
C GLN A 434 -14.79 -26.92 5.19
N ALA A 435 -13.46 -26.76 5.22
CA ALA A 435 -12.62 -27.47 6.19
C ALA A 435 -12.96 -27.11 7.63
N LEU A 436 -13.36 -25.87 7.88
CA LEU A 436 -13.83 -25.42 9.20
C LEU A 436 -15.26 -25.89 9.50
N LEU A 437 -16.11 -25.93 8.49
CA LEU A 437 -17.48 -26.43 8.60
C LEU A 437 -17.51 -27.94 8.91
N ASP A 438 -16.55 -28.69 8.35
CA ASP A 438 -16.41 -30.16 8.54
C ASP A 438 -15.77 -30.55 9.89
N ARG A 439 -15.45 -29.57 10.77
CA ARG A 439 -14.94 -29.89 12.12
C ARG A 439 -15.94 -30.76 12.89
N PRO A 440 -15.48 -31.78 13.66
CA PRO A 440 -16.35 -32.63 14.44
C PRO A 440 -17.30 -31.83 15.34
N GLY A 441 -18.59 -32.07 15.23
CA GLY A 441 -19.65 -31.43 16.03
C GLY A 441 -20.10 -30.06 15.49
N ASN A 442 -19.42 -29.49 14.47
CA ASN A 442 -19.78 -28.20 13.94
C ASN A 442 -21.10 -28.22 13.13
N ASP A 443 -21.45 -29.38 12.58
CA ASP A 443 -22.77 -29.57 11.93
C ASP A 443 -23.93 -29.36 12.91
N ALA A 444 -23.80 -29.80 14.16
CA ALA A 444 -24.80 -29.52 15.20
C ALA A 444 -24.87 -28.04 15.55
N ILE A 445 -23.72 -27.35 15.65
CA ILE A 445 -23.65 -25.91 15.89
C ILE A 445 -24.38 -25.14 14.80
N GLN A 446 -24.06 -25.42 13.55
CA GLN A 446 -24.66 -24.72 12.41
C GLN A 446 -26.16 -25.00 12.29
N LEU A 447 -26.60 -26.19 12.60
CA LEU A 447 -28.02 -26.55 12.59
C LEU A 447 -28.81 -25.78 13.68
N GLU A 448 -28.21 -25.56 14.87
CA GLU A 448 -28.81 -24.70 15.90
C GLU A 448 -28.99 -23.28 15.39
N LEU A 449 -27.99 -22.70 14.71
CA LEU A 449 -28.09 -21.34 14.17
C LEU A 449 -29.09 -21.23 13.01
N LEU A 450 -29.13 -22.24 12.11
CA LEU A 450 -30.13 -22.30 11.04
C LEU A 450 -31.55 -22.38 11.62
N TYR A 451 -31.76 -23.15 12.68
CA TYR A 451 -33.04 -23.22 13.40
C TYR A 451 -33.34 -21.89 14.10
N ASN A 452 -32.37 -21.30 14.81
CA ASN A 452 -32.55 -20.05 15.54
C ASN A 452 -32.72 -18.83 14.61
N TYR A 453 -32.46 -18.94 13.29
CA TYR A 453 -32.60 -17.81 12.39
C TYR A 453 -34.01 -17.18 12.39
N THR A 454 -35.06 -17.97 12.73
CA THR A 454 -36.42 -17.46 12.91
C THR A 454 -36.50 -16.32 13.96
N SER A 455 -35.61 -16.30 14.97
CA SER A 455 -35.52 -15.22 15.96
C SER A 455 -35.11 -13.87 15.34
N ASN A 456 -34.40 -13.91 14.20
CA ASN A 456 -34.01 -12.70 13.45
C ASN A 456 -35.22 -12.11 12.72
N VAL A 457 -36.03 -12.98 12.09
CA VAL A 457 -37.26 -12.57 11.41
C VAL A 457 -38.23 -11.93 12.40
N ALA A 458 -38.32 -12.44 13.61
CA ALA A 458 -39.14 -11.86 14.69
C ALA A 458 -38.70 -10.47 15.13
N LEU A 459 -37.46 -10.07 14.85
CA LEU A 459 -36.90 -8.75 15.19
C LEU A 459 -36.94 -7.74 14.04
N TYR A 460 -37.42 -8.10 12.85
CA TYR A 460 -37.42 -7.20 11.70
C TYR A 460 -38.16 -5.89 11.99
N ASP A 461 -39.34 -5.95 12.59
CA ASP A 461 -40.13 -4.74 12.94
C ASP A 461 -39.37 -3.82 13.93
N ALA A 462 -38.66 -4.40 14.92
CA ALA A 462 -37.85 -3.65 15.86
C ALA A 462 -36.63 -2.99 15.17
N TRP A 463 -36.01 -3.69 14.21
CA TRP A 463 -34.92 -3.09 13.42
C TRP A 463 -35.44 -1.99 12.48
N HIS A 464 -36.63 -2.13 11.88
CA HIS A 464 -37.25 -1.06 11.08
C HIS A 464 -37.53 0.17 11.95
N GLU A 465 -37.99 -0.02 13.20
CA GLU A 465 -38.18 1.08 14.15
C GLU A 465 -36.86 1.77 14.47
N TYR A 466 -35.78 1.01 14.76
CA TYR A 466 -34.43 1.55 14.94
C TYR A 466 -34.00 2.37 13.73
N PHE A 467 -34.15 1.86 12.50
CA PHE A 467 -33.77 2.58 11.27
C PHE A 467 -34.54 3.89 11.13
N ARG A 468 -35.84 3.89 11.39
CA ARG A 468 -36.66 5.11 11.31
C ARG A 468 -36.31 6.13 12.38
N MET A 469 -36.06 5.68 13.60
CA MET A 469 -35.79 6.59 14.75
C MET A 469 -34.39 7.19 14.68
N HIS A 470 -33.37 6.40 14.35
CA HIS A 470 -31.98 6.81 14.46
C HIS A 470 -31.36 7.23 13.12
N GLN A 471 -31.95 6.85 11.99
CA GLN A 471 -31.49 7.22 10.64
C GLN A 471 -29.97 7.08 10.49
N PRO A 472 -29.34 5.93 10.85
CA PRO A 472 -27.92 5.77 10.72
C PRO A 472 -27.50 5.99 9.27
N ARG A 473 -26.33 6.62 9.08
CA ARG A 473 -25.75 6.74 7.74
C ARG A 473 -25.57 5.33 7.18
N THR A 474 -26.17 5.03 6.03
CA THR A 474 -26.20 3.67 5.50
C THR A 474 -25.75 3.62 4.05
N LEU A 475 -24.76 2.76 3.79
CA LEU A 475 -24.31 2.35 2.47
C LEU A 475 -24.76 0.90 2.24
N ILE A 476 -25.47 0.64 1.16
CA ILE A 476 -25.90 -0.69 0.76
C ILE A 476 -25.17 -1.08 -0.51
N VAL A 477 -24.36 -2.14 -0.43
CA VAL A 477 -23.68 -2.77 -1.58
C VAL A 477 -24.21 -4.18 -1.71
N TRP A 478 -24.81 -4.51 -2.86
CA TRP A 478 -25.58 -5.75 -2.97
C TRP A 478 -25.28 -6.50 -4.26
N GLY A 479 -24.85 -7.76 -4.14
CA GLY A 479 -24.75 -8.68 -5.27
C GLY A 479 -26.14 -9.00 -5.78
N GLN A 480 -26.49 -8.48 -6.95
CA GLN A 480 -27.86 -8.57 -7.49
C GLN A 480 -28.28 -9.99 -7.89
N ASN A 481 -27.31 -10.89 -8.04
CA ASN A 481 -27.52 -12.28 -8.43
C ASN A 481 -27.50 -13.24 -7.23
N ASP A 482 -27.57 -12.72 -6.00
CA ASP A 482 -27.61 -13.53 -4.77
C ASP A 482 -28.86 -14.42 -4.76
N PRO A 483 -28.70 -15.75 -4.65
CA PRO A 483 -29.84 -16.66 -4.62
C PRO A 483 -30.55 -16.71 -3.26
N PHE A 484 -29.96 -16.20 -2.20
CA PHE A 484 -30.47 -16.25 -0.82
C PHE A 484 -31.16 -14.95 -0.42
N PHE A 485 -30.45 -13.83 -0.51
CA PHE A 485 -30.97 -12.51 -0.19
C PHE A 485 -31.13 -11.68 -1.47
N ILE A 486 -32.37 -11.63 -1.95
CA ILE A 486 -32.70 -11.05 -3.26
C ILE A 486 -32.81 -9.52 -3.20
N VAL A 487 -32.66 -8.88 -4.37
CA VAL A 487 -32.68 -7.42 -4.54
C VAL A 487 -33.86 -6.68 -3.88
N PRO A 488 -35.10 -7.23 -3.85
CA PRO A 488 -36.20 -6.58 -3.13
C PRO A 488 -35.91 -6.27 -1.67
N GLY A 489 -35.09 -7.10 -0.99
CA GLY A 489 -34.62 -6.84 0.38
C GLY A 489 -33.71 -5.62 0.47
N ALA A 490 -32.75 -5.48 -0.47
CA ALA A 490 -31.89 -4.31 -0.54
C ALA A 490 -32.69 -3.02 -0.77
N GLN A 491 -33.71 -3.06 -1.66
CA GLN A 491 -34.57 -1.93 -1.95
C GLN A 491 -35.48 -1.57 -0.78
N ALA A 492 -35.91 -2.55 0.02
CA ALA A 492 -36.78 -2.34 1.18
C ALA A 492 -36.14 -1.45 2.25
N PHE A 493 -34.79 -1.47 2.40
CA PHE A 493 -34.09 -0.56 3.30
C PHE A 493 -34.39 0.92 3.03
N LEU A 494 -34.58 1.31 1.76
CA LEU A 494 -34.87 2.71 1.38
C LEU A 494 -36.24 3.22 1.91
N ARG A 495 -37.11 2.32 2.31
CA ARG A 495 -38.41 2.67 2.94
C ARG A 495 -38.18 3.30 4.32
N ASP A 496 -37.28 2.75 5.10
CA ASP A 496 -36.99 3.18 6.47
C ASP A 496 -35.72 4.06 6.56
N LEU A 497 -34.82 3.97 5.56
CA LEU A 497 -33.58 4.73 5.42
C LEU A 497 -33.53 5.47 4.06
N PRO A 498 -34.36 6.51 3.85
CA PRO A 498 -34.50 7.16 2.55
C PRO A 498 -33.23 7.89 2.07
N LYS A 499 -32.24 8.09 2.95
CA LYS A 499 -30.94 8.70 2.62
C LYS A 499 -29.83 7.66 2.40
N ALA A 500 -30.14 6.36 2.46
CA ALA A 500 -29.16 5.33 2.21
C ALA A 500 -28.68 5.34 0.74
N GLU A 501 -27.38 5.14 0.54
CA GLU A 501 -26.82 4.93 -0.80
C GLU A 501 -26.93 3.45 -1.16
N LEU A 502 -27.65 3.12 -2.26
CA LEU A 502 -27.81 1.75 -2.76
C LEU A 502 -27.02 1.53 -4.04
N HIS A 503 -26.17 0.49 -4.04
CA HIS A 503 -25.41 0.02 -5.20
C HIS A 503 -25.71 -1.46 -5.45
N LEU A 504 -26.43 -1.74 -6.55
CA LEU A 504 -26.61 -3.10 -7.06
C LEU A 504 -25.45 -3.45 -7.99
N ILE A 505 -24.78 -4.56 -7.70
CA ILE A 505 -23.52 -4.96 -8.35
C ILE A 505 -23.75 -6.31 -9.03
N ASP A 506 -23.24 -6.46 -10.24
CA ASP A 506 -23.31 -7.70 -11.01
C ASP A 506 -22.38 -8.76 -10.35
N GLY A 507 -22.88 -9.45 -9.35
CA GLY A 507 -22.19 -10.41 -8.53
C GLY A 507 -23.13 -11.21 -7.64
N GLY A 508 -22.64 -12.27 -7.03
CA GLY A 508 -23.37 -13.18 -6.15
C GLY A 508 -23.33 -12.81 -4.66
N HIS A 509 -23.58 -13.81 -3.82
CA HIS A 509 -23.62 -13.68 -2.36
C HIS A 509 -22.25 -13.28 -1.75
N PHE A 510 -21.15 -13.89 -2.21
CA PHE A 510 -19.79 -13.56 -1.80
C PHE A 510 -19.17 -12.49 -2.70
N LEU A 511 -19.81 -11.31 -2.73
CA LEU A 511 -19.46 -10.19 -3.59
C LEU A 511 -17.99 -9.75 -3.52
N LEU A 512 -17.36 -9.88 -2.34
CA LEU A 512 -15.96 -9.46 -2.10
C LEU A 512 -14.94 -10.31 -2.85
N GLU A 513 -15.27 -11.50 -3.31
CA GLU A 513 -14.35 -12.33 -4.11
C GLU A 513 -14.00 -11.68 -5.46
N GLU A 514 -14.91 -10.88 -6.01
CA GLU A 514 -14.74 -10.24 -7.32
C GLU A 514 -14.66 -8.70 -7.25
N HIS A 515 -15.24 -8.09 -6.21
CA HIS A 515 -15.49 -6.65 -6.17
C HIS A 515 -14.93 -5.95 -4.93
N SER A 516 -13.95 -6.54 -4.24
CA SER A 516 -13.38 -5.99 -3.00
C SER A 516 -12.86 -4.56 -3.16
N GLU A 517 -12.19 -4.23 -4.27
CA GLU A 517 -11.69 -2.87 -4.55
C GLU A 517 -12.82 -1.86 -4.74
N PHE A 518 -13.87 -2.24 -5.48
CA PHE A 518 -15.03 -1.37 -5.68
C PHE A 518 -15.75 -1.10 -4.36
N VAL A 519 -15.96 -2.14 -3.55
CA VAL A 519 -16.61 -2.03 -2.23
C VAL A 519 -15.77 -1.18 -1.28
N ALA A 520 -14.44 -1.40 -1.21
CA ALA A 520 -13.53 -0.58 -0.43
C ALA A 520 -13.61 0.91 -0.83
N GLY A 521 -13.56 1.22 -2.12
CA GLY A 521 -13.69 2.58 -2.63
C GLY A 521 -15.01 3.24 -2.24
N LYS A 522 -16.12 2.50 -2.24
CA LYS A 522 -17.43 3.00 -1.78
C LYS A 522 -17.45 3.28 -0.29
N ILE A 523 -16.91 2.36 0.53
CA ILE A 523 -16.82 2.54 1.99
C ILE A 523 -15.97 3.77 2.33
N ILE A 524 -14.77 3.90 1.74
CA ILE A 524 -13.87 5.03 1.98
C ILE A 524 -14.54 6.34 1.56
N GLY A 525 -15.16 6.38 0.38
CA GLY A 525 -15.84 7.57 -0.11
C GLY A 525 -17.08 7.94 0.71
N PHE A 526 -17.77 6.96 1.29
CA PHE A 526 -18.97 7.17 2.08
C PHE A 526 -18.64 7.55 3.53
N LEU A 527 -17.86 6.76 4.24
CA LEU A 527 -17.55 6.97 5.67
C LEU A 527 -16.45 8.02 5.90
N GLY A 528 -15.53 8.24 4.92
CA GLY A 528 -14.41 9.16 5.06
C GLY A 528 -14.73 10.66 4.90
N LYS A 529 -15.94 11.03 4.50
CA LYS A 529 -16.31 12.43 4.18
C LYS A 529 -16.40 13.38 5.39
N GLU A 530 -16.47 12.91 6.63
CA GLU A 530 -16.69 13.78 7.80
C GLU A 530 -15.42 14.29 8.49
N HIS A 531 -14.25 13.71 8.26
CA HIS A 531 -13.02 14.13 8.95
C HIS A 531 -12.37 15.38 8.33
N ASN A 532 -12.86 15.86 7.17
CA ASN A 532 -12.36 17.08 6.51
C ASN A 532 -13.15 18.38 6.83
N THR A 533 -14.20 18.32 7.65
CA THR A 533 -15.06 19.49 7.94
C THR A 533 -14.87 20.12 9.32
N VAL A 534 -13.99 19.61 10.17
CA VAL A 534 -13.70 20.15 11.52
C VAL A 534 -12.38 20.97 11.55
N GLY A 535 -11.89 21.41 10.40
CA GLY A 535 -10.67 22.22 10.25
C GLY A 535 -10.88 23.42 9.34
N LYS A 536 -11.93 24.24 9.59
CA LYS A 536 -12.02 25.60 9.01
C LYS A 536 -12.50 26.57 10.07
#